data_768a15ac4e6c9f1a523be8db0c5f340b
#
_entry.id   768a15ac4e6c9f1a523be8db0c5f340b
#
_cell.length_a   1.000
_cell.length_b   1.000
_cell.length_c   1.000
_cell.angle_alpha   90.00
_cell.angle_beta   90.00
_cell.angle_gamma   90.00
#
_symmetry.space_group_name_H-M   'P 1'
#
loop_
_entity.id
_entity.type
_entity.pdbx_description
1 polymer ?
#
loop_
_entity_poly.entity_id
_entity_poly.type
_entity_poly.pdbx_seq_one_letter_code
_entity_poly.pdbx_strand_id
1 'polypeptide(L)'
;LKEHIDSIHCVLIEAPEQEIPVSIRSLHNMIKANKIPHTYTTIRNILSDSIGTALRTDVENLVIINTERFSNLQALMPHLELASLSYPITLYSRYAWQKETIRIPQLYTTVFAPDSICDQQHYQELFEHYFHHELSSQNPRYDLLGYDITKHALECLQQGNDSTSTNPWLSKYNGLQSGILFEPVDSLGGYENTYIRIVRK
;
A
#
# COMPACT_ATOMS: atom_id res chain seq x y z
N LEU A 1 16.05 5.71 -5.86
CA LEU A 1 14.70 6.37 -5.80
C LEU A 1 14.73 7.81 -6.32
N LYS A 2 15.83 8.56 -6.14
CA LYS A 2 15.91 9.97 -6.64
C LYS A 2 16.04 10.09 -8.15
N GLU A 3 16.63 9.11 -8.83
CA GLU A 3 16.91 9.16 -10.28
C GLU A 3 15.66 8.97 -11.17
N HIS A 4 14.55 8.49 -10.63
CA HIS A 4 13.31 8.28 -11.39
C HIS A 4 12.20 9.30 -11.12
N ILE A 5 12.39 10.25 -10.20
CA ILE A 5 11.37 11.26 -9.85
C ILE A 5 11.11 12.22 -11.02
N ASP A 6 12.13 12.51 -11.83
CA ASP A 6 11.99 13.42 -12.97
C ASP A 6 11.20 12.82 -14.17
N SER A 7 10.95 11.50 -14.13
CA SER A 7 10.19 10.79 -15.18
C SER A 7 8.74 10.51 -14.82
N ILE A 8 8.28 10.93 -13.63
CA ILE A 8 6.92 10.68 -13.15
C ILE A 8 6.25 12.02 -12.83
N HIS A 9 5.04 12.22 -13.37
CA HIS A 9 4.19 13.34 -13.02
C HIS A 9 3.16 12.93 -11.97
N CYS A 10 3.26 13.51 -10.78
CA CYS A 10 2.32 13.23 -9.70
C CYS A 10 1.06 14.09 -9.83
N VAL A 11 -0.12 13.47 -9.81
CA VAL A 11 -1.42 14.15 -9.82
C VAL A 11 -2.20 13.78 -8.57
N LEU A 12 -2.42 14.77 -7.71
CA LEU A 12 -3.18 14.60 -6.48
C LEU A 12 -4.63 15.04 -6.70
N ILE A 13 -5.57 14.11 -6.52
CA ILE A 13 -7.02 14.34 -6.63
C ILE A 13 -7.63 14.29 -5.23
N GLU A 14 -8.20 15.39 -4.76
CA GLU A 14 -8.83 15.44 -3.44
C GLU A 14 -10.36 15.50 -3.51
N ALA A 15 -10.99 14.89 -2.49
CA ALA A 15 -12.43 15.01 -2.26
C ALA A 15 -12.80 16.45 -1.85
N PRO A 16 -14.06 16.90 -2.09
CA PRO A 16 -14.50 18.22 -1.62
C PRO A 16 -14.43 18.31 -0.09
N GLU A 17 -14.09 19.50 0.38
CA GLU A 17 -13.52 19.86 1.67
C GLU A 17 -14.32 19.56 2.95
N GLN A 18 -15.53 19.03 2.93
CA GLN A 18 -16.40 19.06 4.10
C GLN A 18 -15.99 18.10 5.24
N GLU A 19 -15.19 17.10 4.98
CA GLU A 19 -14.63 16.21 6.00
C GLU A 19 -13.30 15.60 5.51
N ILE A 20 -12.21 16.33 5.66
CA ILE A 20 -10.89 15.77 5.36
C ILE A 20 -10.37 15.07 6.63
N PRO A 21 -10.31 13.73 6.70
CA PRO A 21 -9.68 13.02 7.80
C PRO A 21 -8.23 13.44 8.00
N VAL A 22 -7.71 13.27 9.20
CA VAL A 22 -6.32 13.66 9.54
C VAL A 22 -5.31 12.97 8.61
N SER A 23 -5.58 11.72 8.23
CA SER A 23 -4.76 10.94 7.28
C SER A 23 -4.63 11.61 5.91
N ILE A 24 -5.70 12.21 5.41
CA ILE A 24 -5.73 12.90 4.11
C ILE A 24 -4.93 14.20 4.16
N ARG A 25 -5.09 14.99 5.24
CA ARG A 25 -4.28 16.19 5.47
C ARG A 25 -2.80 15.86 5.57
N SER A 26 -2.48 14.75 6.22
CA SER A 26 -1.12 14.27 6.37
C SER A 26 -0.44 14.04 5.01
N LEU A 27 -1.09 13.37 4.07
CA LEU A 27 -0.52 13.11 2.74
C LEU A 27 -0.21 14.42 1.99
N HIS A 28 -1.15 15.36 1.95
CA HIS A 28 -0.92 16.65 1.30
C HIS A 28 0.25 17.43 1.94
N ASN A 29 0.29 17.43 3.27
CA ASN A 29 1.38 18.06 4.00
C ASN A 29 2.73 17.38 3.75
N MET A 30 2.77 16.04 3.66
CA MET A 30 3.97 15.29 3.34
C MET A 30 4.47 15.58 1.92
N ILE A 31 3.59 15.62 0.93
CA ILE A 31 3.94 15.95 -0.45
C ILE A 31 4.55 17.35 -0.51
N LYS A 32 3.94 18.34 0.16
CA LYS A 32 4.46 19.71 0.25
C LYS A 32 5.79 19.80 1.00
N ALA A 33 5.91 19.15 2.16
CA ALA A 33 7.12 19.16 2.98
C ALA A 33 8.32 18.55 2.24
N ASN A 34 8.09 17.49 1.46
CA ASN A 34 9.11 16.85 0.66
C ASN A 34 9.35 17.53 -0.70
N LYS A 35 8.66 18.64 -0.98
CA LYS A 35 8.79 19.41 -2.23
C LYS A 35 8.59 18.53 -3.49
N ILE A 36 7.69 17.56 -3.42
CA ILE A 36 7.39 16.69 -4.55
C ILE A 36 6.58 17.49 -5.57
N PRO A 37 7.07 17.65 -6.81
CA PRO A 37 6.31 18.34 -7.85
C PRO A 37 5.01 17.59 -8.14
N HIS A 38 3.89 18.27 -8.07
CA HIS A 38 2.57 17.66 -8.30
C HIS A 38 1.58 18.65 -8.87
N THR A 39 0.63 18.15 -9.63
CA THR A 39 -0.58 18.88 -10.01
C THR A 39 -1.69 18.54 -9.03
N TYR A 40 -2.34 19.56 -8.51
CA TYR A 40 -3.45 19.42 -7.58
C TYR A 40 -4.77 19.69 -8.32
N THR A 41 -5.75 18.80 -8.12
CA THR A 41 -7.12 18.99 -8.61
C THR A 41 -8.12 18.39 -7.61
N THR A 42 -9.41 18.70 -7.81
CA THR A 42 -10.48 18.15 -6.97
C THR A 42 -11.36 17.21 -7.80
N ILE A 43 -12.02 16.27 -7.12
CA ILE A 43 -12.99 15.37 -7.76
C ILE A 43 -14.05 16.18 -8.53
N ARG A 44 -14.53 17.29 -7.95
CA ARG A 44 -15.53 18.13 -8.57
C ARG A 44 -15.04 18.71 -9.89
N ASN A 45 -13.79 19.18 -9.95
CA ASN A 45 -13.21 19.72 -11.17
C ASN A 45 -13.10 18.66 -12.27
N ILE A 46 -12.70 17.43 -11.90
CA ILE A 46 -12.60 16.33 -12.87
C ILE A 46 -13.96 15.93 -13.43
N LEU A 47 -15.00 15.95 -12.61
CA LEU A 47 -16.36 15.60 -13.04
C LEU A 47 -17.00 16.70 -13.89
N SER A 48 -16.58 17.97 -13.74
CA SER A 48 -17.08 19.11 -14.53
C SER A 48 -16.25 19.40 -15.77
N ASP A 49 -14.93 19.18 -15.68
CA ASP A 49 -13.96 19.51 -16.71
C ASP A 49 -13.19 18.24 -17.14
N SER A 50 -12.40 18.37 -18.21
CA SER A 50 -11.54 17.27 -18.62
C SER A 50 -10.37 17.07 -17.66
N ILE A 51 -10.15 15.84 -17.17
CA ILE A 51 -8.95 15.46 -16.40
C ILE A 51 -7.66 15.69 -17.22
N GLY A 52 -7.77 15.76 -18.54
CA GLY A 52 -6.63 15.97 -19.45
C GLY A 52 -5.83 17.22 -19.17
N THR A 53 -6.42 18.26 -18.53
CA THR A 53 -5.66 19.46 -18.13
C THR A 53 -4.67 19.21 -16.99
N ALA A 54 -4.89 18.15 -16.21
CA ALA A 54 -4.03 17.77 -15.10
C ALA A 54 -2.98 16.71 -15.46
N LEU A 55 -3.09 16.08 -16.63
CA LEU A 55 -2.26 14.98 -17.09
C LEU A 55 -1.23 15.43 -18.14
N ARG A 56 -0.15 14.69 -18.24
CA ARG A 56 0.92 14.90 -19.24
C ARG A 56 0.98 13.69 -20.17
N THR A 57 1.25 13.94 -21.44
CA THR A 57 1.36 12.89 -22.47
C THR A 57 2.76 12.30 -22.60
N ASP A 58 3.77 13.03 -22.14
CA ASP A 58 5.19 12.75 -22.35
C ASP A 58 5.84 11.96 -21.19
N VAL A 59 5.11 11.78 -20.08
CA VAL A 59 5.61 11.09 -18.86
C VAL A 59 4.52 10.24 -18.23
N GLU A 60 4.91 9.27 -17.41
CA GLU A 60 3.96 8.49 -16.62
C GLU A 60 3.27 9.37 -15.56
N ASN A 61 1.94 9.34 -15.52
CA ASN A 61 1.16 10.07 -14.54
C ASN A 61 0.79 9.15 -13.38
N LEU A 62 1.36 9.41 -12.21
CA LEU A 62 0.99 8.74 -10.96
C LEU A 62 -0.20 9.50 -10.35
N VAL A 63 -1.39 8.96 -10.51
CA VAL A 63 -2.63 9.56 -10.01
C VAL A 63 -2.93 9.04 -8.61
N ILE A 64 -2.98 9.94 -7.64
CA ILE A 64 -3.29 9.64 -6.24
C ILE A 64 -4.69 10.19 -5.93
N ILE A 65 -5.64 9.30 -5.62
CA ILE A 65 -7.00 9.69 -5.21
C ILE A 65 -7.04 9.74 -3.68
N ASN A 66 -6.99 10.95 -3.15
CA ASN A 66 -6.92 11.21 -1.71
C ASN A 66 -8.32 11.27 -1.09
N THR A 67 -8.98 10.11 -0.98
CA THR A 67 -10.30 9.95 -0.37
C THR A 67 -10.41 8.60 0.34
N GLU A 68 -11.24 8.53 1.36
CA GLU A 68 -11.60 7.25 2.01
C GLU A 68 -12.91 6.68 1.45
N ARG A 69 -13.69 7.49 0.74
CA ARG A 69 -15.00 7.08 0.23
C ARG A 69 -14.85 6.35 -1.09
N PHE A 70 -15.26 5.10 -1.11
CA PHE A 70 -15.25 4.27 -2.31
C PHE A 70 -16.15 4.86 -3.43
N SER A 71 -17.26 5.52 -3.08
CA SER A 71 -18.12 6.21 -4.05
C SER A 71 -17.40 7.27 -4.87
N ASN A 72 -16.41 7.96 -4.28
CA ASN A 72 -15.60 8.93 -5.00
C ASN A 72 -14.70 8.24 -6.04
N LEU A 73 -14.13 7.09 -5.69
CA LEU A 73 -13.37 6.27 -6.64
C LEU A 73 -14.28 5.84 -7.80
N GLN A 74 -15.45 5.28 -7.50
CA GLN A 74 -16.39 4.83 -8.52
C GLN A 74 -16.83 5.96 -9.46
N ALA A 75 -17.04 7.17 -8.96
CA ALA A 75 -17.37 8.31 -9.78
C ALA A 75 -16.23 8.76 -10.72
N LEU A 76 -14.97 8.62 -10.26
CA LEU A 76 -13.79 9.03 -11.02
C LEU A 76 -13.36 7.99 -12.07
N MET A 77 -13.59 6.70 -11.81
CA MET A 77 -13.07 5.61 -12.64
C MET A 77 -13.39 5.74 -14.12
N PRO A 78 -14.63 6.05 -14.56
CA PRO A 78 -14.93 6.20 -15.98
C PRO A 78 -14.10 7.31 -16.65
N HIS A 79 -13.85 8.41 -15.95
CA HIS A 79 -13.05 9.53 -16.45
C HIS A 79 -11.57 9.16 -16.57
N LEU A 80 -11.04 8.45 -15.57
CA LEU A 80 -9.66 7.98 -15.55
C LEU A 80 -9.40 6.88 -16.60
N GLU A 81 -10.33 5.94 -16.75
CA GLU A 81 -10.24 4.88 -17.77
C GLU A 81 -10.28 5.47 -19.18
N LEU A 82 -11.14 6.47 -19.44
CA LEU A 82 -11.17 7.16 -20.72
C LEU A 82 -9.88 7.93 -20.97
N ALA A 83 -9.37 8.64 -19.97
CA ALA A 83 -8.11 9.37 -20.06
C ALA A 83 -6.91 8.43 -20.28
N SER A 84 -6.93 7.22 -19.74
CA SER A 84 -5.83 6.24 -19.89
C SER A 84 -5.62 5.78 -21.34
N LEU A 85 -6.58 6.01 -22.22
CA LEU A 85 -6.43 5.76 -23.66
C LEU A 85 -5.47 6.75 -24.35
N SER A 86 -5.27 7.93 -23.78
CA SER A 86 -4.45 8.99 -24.35
C SER A 86 -3.25 9.39 -23.49
N TYR A 87 -3.28 9.05 -22.22
CA TYR A 87 -2.26 9.39 -21.23
C TYR A 87 -1.75 8.15 -20.52
N PRO A 88 -0.44 7.98 -20.33
CA PRO A 88 0.09 6.90 -19.50
C PRO A 88 -0.27 7.18 -18.03
N ILE A 89 -1.19 6.40 -17.47
CA ILE A 89 -1.70 6.56 -16.10
C ILE A 89 -1.41 5.31 -15.29
N THR A 90 -0.83 5.51 -14.11
CA THR A 90 -0.78 4.52 -13.02
C THR A 90 -1.51 5.09 -11.81
N LEU A 91 -2.47 4.33 -11.30
CA LEU A 91 -3.27 4.74 -10.14
C LEU A 91 -2.58 4.29 -8.85
N TYR A 92 -2.28 5.23 -7.94
CA TYR A 92 -1.94 4.86 -6.56
C TYR A 92 -3.24 4.62 -5.79
N SER A 93 -3.47 3.35 -5.50
CA SER A 93 -4.71 2.84 -4.94
C SER A 93 -4.53 2.48 -3.46
N ARG A 94 -5.63 2.42 -2.72
CA ARG A 94 -5.62 1.89 -1.34
C ARG A 94 -5.71 0.37 -1.36
N TYR A 95 -5.08 -0.28 -0.39
CA TYR A 95 -5.16 -1.73 -0.22
C TYR A 95 -6.62 -2.23 -0.16
N ALA A 96 -7.51 -1.47 0.49
CA ALA A 96 -8.94 -1.80 0.57
C ALA A 96 -9.63 -1.92 -0.80
N TRP A 97 -9.09 -1.29 -1.85
CA TRP A 97 -9.66 -1.29 -3.20
C TRP A 97 -9.07 -2.37 -4.12
N GLN A 98 -8.15 -3.18 -3.62
CA GLN A 98 -7.48 -4.22 -4.43
C GLN A 98 -8.43 -5.26 -5.04
N LYS A 99 -9.60 -5.48 -4.43
CA LYS A 99 -10.62 -6.42 -4.92
C LYS A 99 -11.44 -5.87 -6.08
N GLU A 100 -11.37 -4.57 -6.30
CA GLU A 100 -12.12 -3.91 -7.36
C GLU A 100 -11.52 -4.19 -8.72
N THR A 101 -12.40 -4.30 -9.72
CA THR A 101 -12.00 -4.46 -11.12
C THR A 101 -11.70 -3.10 -11.71
N ILE A 102 -10.44 -2.67 -11.61
CA ILE A 102 -9.93 -1.44 -12.19
C ILE A 102 -9.03 -1.79 -13.36
N ARG A 103 -9.27 -1.21 -14.53
CA ARG A 103 -8.56 -1.51 -15.78
C ARG A 103 -7.25 -0.74 -15.95
N ILE A 104 -7.00 0.24 -15.09
CA ILE A 104 -5.77 1.04 -15.09
C ILE A 104 -4.73 0.31 -14.22
N PRO A 105 -3.44 0.28 -14.62
CA PRO A 105 -2.37 -0.22 -13.76
C PRO A 105 -2.41 0.42 -12.38
N GLN A 106 -2.27 -0.39 -11.33
CA GLN A 106 -2.38 0.08 -9.97
C GLN A 106 -1.08 -0.17 -9.20
N LEU A 107 -0.71 0.80 -8.37
CA LEU A 107 0.25 0.65 -7.28
C LEU A 107 -0.51 0.78 -5.96
N TYR A 108 -0.21 -0.06 -5.00
CA TYR A 108 -0.72 0.10 -3.64
C TYR A 108 0.33 -0.33 -2.62
N THR A 109 0.26 0.27 -1.45
CA THR A 109 1.09 -0.12 -0.31
C THR A 109 0.36 -1.09 0.58
N THR A 110 1.07 -2.09 1.06
CA THR A 110 0.53 -3.08 1.99
C THR A 110 1.63 -3.68 2.85
N VAL A 111 1.27 -4.16 4.02
CA VAL A 111 2.10 -5.04 4.84
C VAL A 111 1.86 -6.52 4.49
N PHE A 112 0.81 -6.80 3.72
CA PHE A 112 0.33 -8.14 3.37
C PHE A 112 0.58 -8.45 1.90
N ALA A 113 1.81 -8.73 1.53
CA ALA A 113 2.12 -9.16 0.16
C ALA A 113 2.92 -10.47 0.23
N PRO A 114 2.38 -11.56 -0.32
CA PRO A 114 3.09 -12.83 -0.37
C PRO A 114 4.34 -12.70 -1.23
N ASP A 115 5.49 -13.15 -0.72
CA ASP A 115 6.75 -13.16 -1.47
C ASP A 115 6.87 -14.35 -2.40
N SER A 116 6.27 -15.48 -2.02
CA SER A 116 6.43 -16.74 -2.73
C SER A 116 5.16 -17.58 -2.71
N ILE A 117 4.74 -18.03 -3.87
CA ILE A 117 3.62 -18.98 -4.00
C ILE A 117 4.02 -20.34 -3.43
N CYS A 118 5.29 -20.74 -3.59
CA CYS A 118 5.78 -22.06 -3.14
C CYS A 118 5.72 -22.19 -1.61
N ASP A 119 6.12 -21.14 -0.87
CA ASP A 119 6.10 -21.17 0.58
C ASP A 119 4.67 -21.20 1.13
N GLN A 120 3.74 -20.55 0.45
CA GLN A 120 2.32 -20.62 0.81
C GLN A 120 1.72 -21.99 0.54
N GLN A 121 2.11 -22.67 -0.52
CA GLN A 121 1.67 -24.04 -0.83
C GLN A 121 2.15 -25.02 0.25
N HIS A 122 3.41 -24.93 0.64
CA HIS A 122 3.95 -25.74 1.72
C HIS A 122 3.22 -25.52 3.05
N TYR A 123 2.93 -24.27 3.40
CA TYR A 123 2.13 -23.95 4.58
C TYR A 123 0.71 -24.56 4.48
N GLN A 124 0.07 -24.46 3.32
CA GLN A 124 -1.24 -25.04 3.09
C GLN A 124 -1.25 -26.56 3.28
N GLU A 125 -0.29 -27.25 2.69
CA GLU A 125 -0.13 -28.72 2.84
C GLU A 125 0.03 -29.11 4.30
N LEU A 126 0.87 -28.39 5.07
CA LEU A 126 1.03 -28.62 6.50
C LEU A 126 -0.26 -28.36 7.27
N PHE A 127 -0.94 -27.27 6.98
CA PHE A 127 -2.19 -26.93 7.65
C PHE A 127 -3.26 -28.00 7.41
N GLU A 128 -3.48 -28.40 6.18
CA GLU A 128 -4.46 -29.43 5.81
C GLU A 128 -4.10 -30.78 6.44
N HIS A 129 -2.80 -31.12 6.48
CA HIS A 129 -2.32 -32.34 7.13
C HIS A 129 -2.63 -32.40 8.62
N TYR A 130 -2.40 -31.29 9.35
CA TYR A 130 -2.57 -31.28 10.83
C TYR A 130 -4.00 -30.99 11.27
N PHE A 131 -4.72 -30.15 10.55
CA PHE A 131 -6.05 -29.67 10.97
C PHE A 131 -7.19 -30.32 10.20
N HIS A 132 -6.93 -31.06 9.12
CA HIS A 132 -7.94 -31.73 8.28
C HIS A 132 -9.02 -30.79 7.76
N HIS A 133 -8.69 -29.55 7.51
CA HIS A 133 -9.57 -28.50 6.99
C HIS A 133 -8.88 -27.74 5.86
N GLU A 134 -9.66 -27.33 4.87
CA GLU A 134 -9.19 -26.39 3.86
C GLU A 134 -8.98 -24.99 4.45
N LEU A 135 -8.02 -24.27 3.92
CA LEU A 135 -7.75 -22.90 4.32
C LEU A 135 -8.83 -21.95 3.77
N SER A 136 -9.18 -20.95 4.58
CA SER A 136 -10.09 -19.88 4.16
C SER A 136 -9.44 -19.02 3.07
N SER A 137 -10.21 -18.69 2.02
CA SER A 137 -9.80 -17.79 0.94
C SER A 137 -9.91 -16.29 1.27
N GLN A 138 -9.96 -15.93 2.55
CA GLN A 138 -10.06 -14.53 2.99
C GLN A 138 -8.80 -13.73 2.63
N ASN A 139 -8.95 -12.43 2.44
CA ASN A 139 -7.84 -11.51 2.20
C ASN A 139 -8.01 -10.24 3.06
N PRO A 140 -7.07 -9.88 3.96
CA PRO A 140 -5.86 -10.65 4.25
C PRO A 140 -6.16 -12.00 4.90
N ARG A 141 -5.25 -12.96 4.74
CA ARG A 141 -5.34 -14.26 5.38
C ARG A 141 -4.84 -14.17 6.81
N TYR A 142 -5.76 -14.25 7.76
CA TYR A 142 -5.44 -14.12 9.19
C TYR A 142 -4.70 -15.34 9.76
N ASP A 143 -4.83 -16.52 9.14
CA ASP A 143 -4.06 -17.71 9.44
C ASP A 143 -2.57 -17.50 9.14
N LEU A 144 -2.23 -16.96 7.96
CA LEU A 144 -0.84 -16.61 7.63
C LEU A 144 -0.30 -15.48 8.51
N LEU A 145 -1.13 -14.49 8.86
CA LEU A 145 -0.71 -13.44 9.78
C LEU A 145 -0.34 -14.00 11.15
N GLY A 146 -1.17 -14.90 11.70
CA GLY A 146 -0.89 -15.58 12.97
C GLY A 146 0.39 -16.42 12.90
N TYR A 147 0.59 -17.15 11.81
CA TYR A 147 1.80 -17.93 11.58
C TYR A 147 3.04 -17.02 11.54
N ASP A 148 3.02 -15.96 10.73
CA ASP A 148 4.15 -15.03 10.57
C ASP A 148 4.54 -14.36 11.90
N ILE A 149 3.56 -13.85 12.65
CA ILE A 149 3.80 -13.25 13.97
C ILE A 149 4.40 -14.25 14.95
N THR A 150 3.83 -15.45 15.00
CA THR A 150 4.30 -16.49 15.94
C THR A 150 5.70 -16.94 15.58
N LYS A 151 5.98 -17.18 14.31
CA LYS A 151 7.30 -17.57 13.83
C LYS A 151 8.34 -16.51 14.13
N HIS A 152 8.05 -15.24 13.82
CA HIS A 152 8.94 -14.12 14.14
C HIS A 152 9.22 -14.04 15.65
N ALA A 153 8.20 -14.16 16.49
CA ALA A 153 8.38 -14.15 17.95
C ALA A 153 9.28 -15.29 18.45
N LEU A 154 9.08 -16.50 17.94
CA LEU A 154 9.92 -17.66 18.30
C LEU A 154 11.38 -17.47 17.85
N GLU A 155 11.61 -16.97 16.65
CA GLU A 155 12.96 -16.67 16.15
C GLU A 155 13.64 -15.60 17.02
N CYS A 156 12.93 -14.54 17.40
CA CYS A 156 13.47 -13.52 18.30
C CYS A 156 13.81 -14.06 19.70
N LEU A 157 12.98 -14.93 20.25
CA LEU A 157 13.25 -15.56 21.55
C LEU A 157 14.45 -16.52 21.50
N GLN A 158 14.64 -17.23 20.41
CA GLN A 158 15.80 -18.08 20.20
C GLN A 158 17.09 -17.28 20.10
N GLN A 159 17.08 -16.18 19.31
CA GLN A 159 18.24 -15.30 19.13
C GLN A 159 18.56 -14.46 20.37
N GLY A 160 17.57 -14.10 21.18
CA GLY A 160 17.74 -13.28 22.39
C GLY A 160 18.55 -13.97 23.50
N ASN A 161 18.82 -15.29 23.39
CA ASN A 161 19.70 -16.02 24.27
C ASN A 161 21.20 -15.91 23.88
N ASP A 162 21.48 -15.42 22.69
CA ASP A 162 22.84 -15.17 22.22
C ASP A 162 23.25 -13.73 22.57
N SER A 163 24.41 -13.60 23.23
CA SER A 163 24.97 -12.34 23.75
C SER A 163 25.37 -11.31 22.66
N THR A 164 24.79 -11.36 21.47
CA THR A 164 25.03 -10.42 20.40
C THR A 164 24.25 -9.12 20.62
N SER A 165 24.88 -8.00 20.41
CA SER A 165 24.46 -6.64 20.80
C SER A 165 23.25 -6.07 20.03
N THR A 166 22.61 -6.80 19.15
CA THR A 166 21.48 -6.35 18.35
C THR A 166 20.17 -6.94 18.86
N ASN A 167 19.19 -6.08 19.14
CA ASN A 167 17.85 -6.51 19.53
C ASN A 167 17.17 -7.22 18.33
N PRO A 168 16.91 -8.53 18.38
CA PRO A 168 16.36 -9.28 17.26
C PRO A 168 14.95 -8.80 16.87
N TRP A 169 14.19 -8.22 17.80
CA TRP A 169 12.86 -7.68 17.55
C TRP A 169 12.85 -6.47 16.60
N LEU A 170 13.99 -5.78 16.44
CA LEU A 170 14.14 -4.61 15.55
C LEU A 170 14.70 -5.01 14.18
N SER A 171 14.97 -6.29 13.97
CA SER A 171 15.40 -6.76 12.64
C SER A 171 14.20 -6.92 11.70
N LYS A 172 14.45 -6.64 10.42
CA LYS A 172 13.43 -6.83 9.38
C LYS A 172 13.13 -8.31 9.20
N TYR A 173 11.85 -8.67 9.34
CA TYR A 173 11.34 -10.01 9.10
C TYR A 173 10.44 -10.03 7.85
N ASN A 174 10.64 -11.05 7.00
CA ASN A 174 9.80 -11.34 5.85
C ASN A 174 9.08 -12.66 6.08
N GLY A 175 7.80 -12.61 6.41
CA GLY A 175 6.95 -13.77 6.57
C GLY A 175 6.34 -14.26 5.25
N LEU A 176 5.47 -15.25 5.32
CA LEU A 176 4.77 -15.81 4.15
C LEU A 176 3.81 -14.80 3.49
N GLN A 177 3.20 -13.95 4.29
CA GLN A 177 2.28 -12.91 3.84
C GLN A 177 2.70 -11.54 4.39
N SER A 178 3.16 -11.49 5.64
CA SER A 178 3.34 -10.25 6.38
C SER A 178 4.80 -9.88 6.51
N GLY A 179 5.09 -8.60 6.35
CA GLY A 179 6.39 -8.05 6.70
C GLY A 179 6.34 -7.39 8.07
N ILE A 180 7.42 -7.53 8.84
CA ILE A 180 7.55 -6.92 10.16
C ILE A 180 8.87 -6.14 10.21
N LEU A 181 8.77 -4.87 10.62
CA LEU A 181 9.89 -4.00 10.92
C LEU A 181 9.45 -3.04 12.02
N PHE A 182 9.87 -3.28 13.23
CA PHE A 182 9.50 -2.44 14.36
C PHE A 182 10.42 -1.24 14.49
N GLU A 183 9.85 -0.06 14.53
CA GLU A 183 10.55 1.19 14.84
C GLU A 183 9.91 1.86 16.06
N PRO A 184 10.70 2.57 16.89
CA PRO A 184 10.17 3.29 18.05
C PRO A 184 9.25 4.43 17.60
N VAL A 185 8.08 4.56 18.24
CA VAL A 185 7.11 5.61 17.93
C VAL A 185 7.60 6.96 18.45
N ASP A 186 8.09 6.97 19.69
CA ASP A 186 8.60 8.18 20.36
C ASP A 186 9.58 7.85 21.49
N SER A 187 10.01 8.87 22.23
CA SER A 187 10.92 8.73 23.37
C SER A 187 10.27 8.14 24.63
N LEU A 188 8.95 8.01 24.67
CA LEU A 188 8.21 7.47 25.83
C LEU A 188 8.04 5.96 25.76
N GLY A 189 8.40 5.38 24.63
CA GLY A 189 8.34 3.95 24.38
C GLY A 189 7.16 3.53 23.51
N GLY A 190 7.22 2.29 23.06
CA GLY A 190 6.30 1.73 22.08
C GLY A 190 6.98 1.57 20.73
N TYR A 191 6.50 0.59 19.99
CA TYR A 191 6.99 0.27 18.66
C TYR A 191 5.81 0.11 17.71
N GLU A 192 5.97 0.56 16.47
CA GLU A 192 5.01 0.31 15.41
C GLU A 192 5.67 -0.48 14.27
N ASN A 193 4.86 -1.23 13.54
CA ASN A 193 5.33 -1.92 12.34
C ASN A 193 5.35 -0.93 11.17
N THR A 194 6.55 -0.50 10.78
CA THR A 194 6.78 0.41 9.65
C THR A 194 7.05 -0.31 8.33
N TYR A 195 6.94 -1.63 8.32
CA TYR A 195 7.16 -2.41 7.12
C TYR A 195 6.12 -2.09 6.04
N ILE A 196 6.59 -1.70 4.87
CA ILE A 196 5.74 -1.37 3.72
C ILE A 196 6.28 -2.04 2.47
N ARG A 197 5.40 -2.65 1.70
CA ARG A 197 5.66 -3.11 0.33
C ARG A 197 4.82 -2.31 -0.65
N ILE A 198 5.41 -2.04 -1.81
CA ILE A 198 4.69 -1.49 -2.96
C ILE A 198 4.41 -2.65 -3.91
N VAL A 199 3.15 -2.86 -4.20
CA VAL A 199 2.69 -3.92 -5.10
C VAL A 199 2.08 -3.27 -6.34
N ARG A 200 2.45 -3.80 -7.52
CA ARG A 200 1.85 -3.44 -8.80
C ARG A 200 0.83 -4.52 -9.20
N LYS A 201 -0.36 -4.07 -9.61
CA LYS A 201 -1.43 -4.93 -10.14
C LYS A 201 -1.77 -4.52 -11.56
#